data_48838478c35e89c3b88ba84f5fc5355b
#
_entry.id   48838478c35e89c3b88ba84f5fc5355b
#
_cell.length_a   1.000
_cell.length_b   1.000
_cell.length_c   1.000
_cell.angle_alpha   90.00
_cell.angle_beta   90.00
_cell.angle_gamma   90.00
#
_symmetry.space_group_name_H-M   'P 1'
#
loop_
_entity.id
_entity.type
_entity.pdbx_description
1 polymer ?
#
loop_
_entity_poly.entity_id
_entity_poly.type
_entity_poly.pdbx_seq_one_letter_code
_entity_poly.pdbx_strand_id
1 'polypeptide(L)'
;MDPVAAILLTPLVAAAILAVLPGYRTGAALNMLASLVSLGFALTLLWYRPATGPYLLVDDLNIVFVLLNCFIGLTTSAFSASYIGHELQTGRLNPLHLRFYHAMFQLMLFGMNLALLANNIGLMWVAVELATLTTVMMVGLYRTAEALEAAWKYFILGSVGIALALFGTILVYLAARPVVGEGLDAMIWTNLLRYAPEFDPSLLNIAFIFLLLGYGTKVGLAPLHAWLPDAHAEGPTPISAVLSGLLLNVALYALLRFKVLLAANPHAIAPGPLMIGLGLLSLLFAAFMLYRRRDIKRLFAYSSIEHMGIIVFAFGMAGPLGNFAGLLQMTMHSLTKSAIFFSVGHITQVKGTQRIDDIGGLTESHPILGWGLVAGVVAIIGLPPFGVFTSEFLVVSSTFAREPALAVMLVAGLLLAFGALLLRMTDVAFGSVKGAIGPVHASYIPLFAHLALVLVAGVWLPPALVAWFQHVAALLG
;
A
#
# COMPACT_ATOMS: atom_id res chain seq x y z
N MET A 1 11.25 24.05 13.10
CA MET A 1 11.81 22.75 12.71
C MET A 1 11.41 22.50 11.26
N ASP A 2 12.32 22.07 10.42
CA ASP A 2 12.00 21.72 9.03
C ASP A 2 10.96 20.55 9.06
N PRO A 3 9.82 20.68 8.34
CA PRO A 3 8.78 19.65 8.32
C PRO A 3 9.29 18.28 7.87
N VAL A 4 10.17 18.24 6.87
CA VAL A 4 10.73 16.98 6.36
C VAL A 4 11.58 16.30 7.42
N ALA A 5 12.46 17.06 8.09
CA ALA A 5 13.24 16.53 9.20
C ALA A 5 12.34 16.02 10.33
N ALA A 6 11.24 16.72 10.65
CA ALA A 6 10.29 16.29 11.68
C ALA A 6 9.55 15.00 11.29
N ILE A 7 9.08 14.87 10.02
CA ILE A 7 8.41 13.67 9.50
C ILE A 7 9.33 12.44 9.58
N LEU A 8 10.62 12.62 9.38
CA LEU A 8 11.59 11.53 9.42
C LEU A 8 12.11 11.24 10.83
N LEU A 9 12.49 12.27 11.58
CA LEU A 9 13.11 12.07 12.90
C LEU A 9 12.09 11.62 13.96
N THR A 10 10.83 12.06 13.89
CA THR A 10 9.81 11.66 14.87
C THR A 10 9.64 10.15 14.95
N PRO A 11 9.37 9.40 13.85
CA PRO A 11 9.23 7.96 13.93
C PRO A 11 10.56 7.26 14.27
N LEU A 12 11.70 7.77 13.82
CA LEU A 12 12.99 7.19 14.13
C LEU A 12 13.33 7.28 15.64
N VAL A 13 13.15 8.46 16.23
CA VAL A 13 13.37 8.67 17.67
C VAL A 13 12.35 7.89 18.50
N ALA A 14 11.08 7.88 18.07
CA ALA A 14 10.04 7.08 18.71
C ALA A 14 10.37 5.59 18.68
N ALA A 15 10.87 5.05 17.56
CA ALA A 15 11.30 3.66 17.46
C ALA A 15 12.40 3.32 18.48
N ALA A 16 13.41 4.18 18.61
CA ALA A 16 14.50 3.98 19.58
C ALA A 16 13.99 3.99 21.03
N ILE A 17 13.10 4.91 21.37
CA ILE A 17 12.51 4.98 22.71
C ILE A 17 11.63 3.75 22.97
N LEU A 18 10.77 3.37 22.02
CA LEU A 18 9.85 2.24 22.14
C LEU A 18 10.56 0.90 22.27
N ALA A 19 11.77 0.75 21.72
CA ALA A 19 12.57 -0.45 21.86
C ALA A 19 12.96 -0.74 23.33
N VAL A 20 13.11 0.30 24.14
CA VAL A 20 13.53 0.18 25.54
C VAL A 20 12.42 0.49 26.56
N LEU A 21 11.34 1.16 26.13
CA LEU A 21 10.26 1.61 27.02
C LEU A 21 9.47 0.42 27.58
N PRO A 22 9.40 0.22 28.91
CA PRO A 22 8.56 -0.82 29.49
C PRO A 22 7.08 -0.37 29.55
N GLY A 23 6.18 -1.32 29.43
CA GLY A 23 4.75 -1.10 29.62
C GLY A 23 3.96 -0.91 28.34
N TYR A 24 2.79 -1.59 28.32
CA TYR A 24 1.90 -1.61 27.17
C TYR A 24 1.26 -0.24 26.89
N ARG A 25 0.64 0.37 27.93
CA ARG A 25 -0.12 1.62 27.75
C ARG A 25 0.76 2.78 27.33
N THR A 26 1.94 2.88 27.93
CA THR A 26 2.92 3.93 27.60
C THR A 26 3.48 3.75 26.21
N GLY A 27 3.80 2.51 25.80
CA GLY A 27 4.26 2.20 24.44
C GLY A 27 3.19 2.50 23.39
N ALA A 28 1.95 2.09 23.60
CA ALA A 28 0.83 2.38 22.70
C ALA A 28 0.54 3.89 22.59
N ALA A 29 0.57 4.61 23.72
CA ALA A 29 0.37 6.06 23.73
C ALA A 29 1.49 6.80 22.98
N LEU A 30 2.75 6.42 23.19
CA LEU A 30 3.89 7.01 22.46
C LEU A 30 3.83 6.70 20.97
N ASN A 31 3.46 5.47 20.60
CA ASN A 31 3.28 5.08 19.19
C ASN A 31 2.22 5.94 18.49
N MET A 32 1.07 6.15 19.15
CA MET A 32 0.00 7.03 18.65
C MET A 32 0.45 8.50 18.56
N LEU A 33 1.11 9.01 19.61
CA LEU A 33 1.58 10.39 19.64
C LEU A 33 2.61 10.67 18.54
N ALA A 34 3.57 9.77 18.34
CA ALA A 34 4.57 9.91 17.28
C ALA A 34 3.90 9.92 15.90
N SER A 35 2.93 9.04 15.66
CA SER A 35 2.18 9.01 14.39
C SER A 35 1.34 10.28 14.19
N LEU A 36 0.74 10.82 15.25
CA LEU A 36 -0.02 12.08 15.22
C LEU A 36 0.89 13.27 14.91
N VAL A 37 2.06 13.35 15.54
CA VAL A 37 3.06 14.39 15.29
C VAL A 37 3.55 14.32 13.84
N SER A 38 3.86 13.12 13.35
CA SER A 38 4.26 12.93 11.94
C SER A 38 3.17 13.40 10.97
N LEU A 39 1.89 13.10 11.22
CA LEU A 39 0.77 13.59 10.42
C LEU A 39 0.65 15.12 10.50
N GLY A 40 0.79 15.70 11.70
CA GLY A 40 0.77 17.15 11.88
C GLY A 40 1.82 17.87 11.02
N PHE A 41 3.06 17.38 10.99
CA PHE A 41 4.10 17.91 10.12
C PHE A 41 3.86 17.59 8.64
N ALA A 42 3.33 16.43 8.29
CA ALA A 42 2.98 16.10 6.91
C ALA A 42 1.92 17.07 6.35
N LEU A 43 0.93 17.46 7.14
CA LEU A 43 -0.07 18.45 6.75
C LEU A 43 0.56 19.82 6.42
N THR A 44 1.64 20.21 7.08
CA THR A 44 2.31 21.50 6.79
C THR A 44 2.92 21.54 5.40
N LEU A 45 3.23 20.37 4.77
CA LEU A 45 3.74 20.30 3.40
C LEU A 45 2.73 20.79 2.35
N LEU A 46 1.44 20.92 2.69
CA LEU A 46 0.43 21.49 1.82
C LEU A 46 0.66 22.98 1.55
N TRP A 47 1.27 23.69 2.50
CA TRP A 47 1.49 25.13 2.43
C TRP A 47 2.96 25.51 2.36
N TYR A 48 3.84 24.70 2.93
CA TYR A 48 5.27 24.94 2.98
C TYR A 48 6.04 23.81 2.31
N ARG A 49 6.79 24.15 1.26
CA ARG A 49 7.61 23.20 0.52
C ARG A 49 9.08 23.55 0.71
N PRO A 50 9.83 22.71 1.44
CA PRO A 50 11.28 22.89 1.58
C PRO A 50 11.99 22.85 0.23
N ALA A 51 13.14 23.53 0.14
CA ALA A 51 13.97 23.48 -1.04
C ALA A 51 14.45 22.05 -1.33
N THR A 52 14.50 21.70 -2.61
CA THR A 52 15.02 20.40 -3.08
C THR A 52 16.50 20.29 -2.76
N GLY A 53 16.84 19.22 -2.05
CA GLY A 53 18.22 18.84 -1.74
C GLY A 53 18.69 17.61 -2.54
N PRO A 54 19.97 17.24 -2.42
CA PRO A 54 20.51 16.07 -3.12
C PRO A 54 19.95 14.75 -2.62
N TYR A 55 19.47 14.70 -1.38
CA TYR A 55 18.93 13.47 -0.76
C TYR A 55 17.41 13.49 -0.67
N LEU A 56 16.79 14.66 -0.47
CA LEU A 56 15.36 14.79 -0.18
C LEU A 56 14.69 15.76 -1.15
N LEU A 57 13.47 15.42 -1.55
CA LEU A 57 12.61 16.16 -2.45
C LEU A 57 11.19 16.23 -1.88
N VAL A 58 10.56 17.39 -1.99
CA VAL A 58 9.13 17.56 -1.74
C VAL A 58 8.48 18.10 -3.01
N ASP A 59 7.58 17.33 -3.59
CA ASP A 59 6.80 17.68 -4.77
C ASP A 59 5.33 17.29 -4.63
N ASP A 60 4.50 17.66 -5.58
CA ASP A 60 3.06 17.39 -5.54
C ASP A 60 2.71 15.91 -5.53
N LEU A 61 3.55 15.08 -6.15
CA LEU A 61 3.32 13.62 -6.17
C LEU A 61 3.57 13.01 -4.80
N ASN A 62 4.72 13.30 -4.17
CA ASN A 62 5.04 12.64 -2.92
C ASN A 62 4.24 13.14 -1.71
N ILE A 63 3.79 14.41 -1.71
CA ILE A 63 2.94 14.94 -0.64
C ILE A 63 1.67 14.10 -0.49
N VAL A 64 1.03 13.68 -1.60
CA VAL A 64 -0.17 12.81 -1.57
C VAL A 64 0.10 11.56 -0.75
N PHE A 65 1.22 10.88 -1.06
CA PHE A 65 1.54 9.60 -0.41
C PHE A 65 2.11 9.76 0.99
N VAL A 66 2.85 10.83 1.29
CA VAL A 66 3.30 11.15 2.65
C VAL A 66 2.12 11.41 3.57
N LEU A 67 1.13 12.18 3.12
CA LEU A 67 -0.10 12.43 3.87
C LEU A 67 -0.87 11.13 4.12
N LEU A 68 -1.04 10.32 3.07
CA LEU A 68 -1.73 9.05 3.16
C LEU A 68 -1.00 8.09 4.11
N ASN A 69 0.34 8.03 4.01
CA ASN A 69 1.19 7.21 4.88
C ASN A 69 1.07 7.61 6.35
N CYS A 70 1.15 8.90 6.64
CA CYS A 70 1.03 9.39 8.02
C CYS A 70 -0.40 9.23 8.57
N PHE A 71 -1.44 9.41 7.75
CA PHE A 71 -2.84 9.23 8.17
C PHE A 71 -3.14 7.77 8.50
N ILE A 72 -2.82 6.83 7.58
CA ILE A 72 -3.04 5.40 7.81
C ILE A 72 -2.12 4.89 8.93
N GLY A 73 -0.90 5.42 9.03
CA GLY A 73 -0.01 5.14 10.16
C GLY A 73 -0.63 5.50 11.51
N LEU A 74 -1.25 6.67 11.61
CA LEU A 74 -1.96 7.12 12.82
C LEU A 74 -3.18 6.23 13.12
N THR A 75 -4.05 5.99 12.15
CA THR A 75 -5.26 5.19 12.35
C THR A 75 -4.93 3.74 12.67
N THR A 76 -3.88 3.18 12.06
CA THR A 76 -3.39 1.84 12.40
C THR A 76 -2.75 1.80 13.79
N SER A 77 -2.00 2.83 14.20
CA SER A 77 -1.46 2.88 15.57
C SER A 77 -2.58 2.94 16.62
N ALA A 78 -3.66 3.68 16.34
CA ALA A 78 -4.85 3.74 17.19
C ALA A 78 -5.59 2.39 17.27
N PHE A 79 -5.75 1.70 16.12
CA PHE A 79 -6.31 0.34 16.10
C PHE A 79 -5.41 -0.66 16.83
N SER A 80 -4.10 -0.59 16.60
CA SER A 80 -3.10 -1.46 17.25
C SER A 80 -3.12 -1.33 18.77
N ALA A 81 -3.38 -0.14 19.29
CA ALA A 81 -3.40 0.10 20.75
C ALA A 81 -4.40 -0.82 21.47
N SER A 82 -5.55 -1.10 20.91
CA SER A 82 -6.53 -2.02 21.49
C SER A 82 -6.37 -3.45 20.98
N TYR A 83 -6.09 -3.64 19.69
CA TYR A 83 -5.92 -4.97 19.09
C TYR A 83 -4.76 -5.74 19.71
N ILE A 84 -3.55 -5.18 19.72
CA ILE A 84 -2.37 -5.83 20.28
C ILE A 84 -2.48 -6.00 21.80
N GLY A 85 -3.21 -5.09 22.48
CA GLY A 85 -3.49 -5.24 23.90
C GLY A 85 -4.32 -6.47 24.21
N HIS A 86 -5.30 -6.79 23.40
CA HIS A 86 -6.08 -8.02 23.53
C HIS A 86 -5.21 -9.26 23.27
N GLU A 87 -4.36 -9.25 22.24
CA GLU A 87 -3.41 -10.34 21.98
C GLU A 87 -2.45 -10.60 23.15
N LEU A 88 -2.06 -9.54 23.86
CA LEU A 88 -1.25 -9.64 25.09
C LEU A 88 -2.05 -10.25 26.25
N GLN A 89 -3.31 -9.83 26.44
CA GLN A 89 -4.20 -10.33 27.50
C GLN A 89 -4.53 -11.81 27.30
N THR A 90 -4.68 -12.26 26.05
CA THR A 90 -4.95 -13.66 25.70
C THR A 90 -3.69 -14.55 25.69
N GLY A 91 -2.51 -13.98 25.97
CA GLY A 91 -1.25 -14.72 26.00
C GLY A 91 -0.66 -15.07 24.63
N ARG A 92 -1.24 -14.55 23.54
CA ARG A 92 -0.69 -14.74 22.19
C ARG A 92 0.62 -13.96 21.98
N LEU A 93 0.79 -12.86 22.71
CA LEU A 93 2.01 -12.06 22.70
C LEU A 93 2.53 -11.88 24.13
N ASN A 94 3.84 -11.73 24.27
CA ASN A 94 4.48 -11.39 25.54
C ASN A 94 4.96 -9.91 25.54
N PRO A 95 5.33 -9.33 26.71
CA PRO A 95 5.76 -7.94 26.79
C PRO A 95 7.00 -7.58 25.95
N LEU A 96 7.88 -8.55 25.68
CA LEU A 96 9.06 -8.33 24.82
C LEU A 96 8.64 -8.17 23.35
N HIS A 97 7.72 -9.01 22.87
CA HIS A 97 7.14 -8.91 21.53
C HIS A 97 6.41 -7.57 21.32
N LEU A 98 5.81 -7.03 22.38
CA LEU A 98 5.14 -5.74 22.32
C LEU A 98 6.09 -4.57 22.06
N ARG A 99 7.22 -4.49 22.78
CA ARG A 99 8.23 -3.45 22.54
C ARG A 99 8.75 -3.54 21.11
N PHE A 100 9.05 -4.75 20.68
CA PHE A 100 9.52 -5.03 19.34
C PHE A 100 8.49 -4.58 18.29
N TYR A 101 7.20 -4.87 18.48
CA TYR A 101 6.13 -4.47 17.57
C TYR A 101 6.08 -2.95 17.37
N HIS A 102 6.01 -2.17 18.46
CA HIS A 102 5.90 -0.73 18.37
C HIS A 102 7.15 -0.06 17.78
N ALA A 103 8.33 -0.55 18.15
CA ALA A 103 9.60 -0.07 17.59
C ALA A 103 9.68 -0.33 16.08
N MET A 104 9.35 -1.56 15.63
CA MET A 104 9.37 -1.91 14.21
C MET A 104 8.29 -1.15 13.43
N PHE A 105 7.12 -0.90 14.04
CA PHE A 105 6.07 -0.12 13.41
C PHE A 105 6.52 1.32 13.10
N GLN A 106 7.14 2.00 14.04
CA GLN A 106 7.67 3.35 13.82
C GLN A 106 8.86 3.36 12.85
N LEU A 107 9.75 2.37 12.93
CA LEU A 107 10.87 2.23 11.99
C LEU A 107 10.37 1.94 10.56
N MET A 108 9.29 1.19 10.41
CA MET A 108 8.60 0.99 9.12
C MET A 108 8.07 2.32 8.57
N LEU A 109 7.37 3.13 9.40
CA LEU A 109 6.86 4.45 8.97
C LEU A 109 8.01 5.38 8.58
N PHE A 110 9.12 5.36 9.31
CA PHE A 110 10.34 6.08 8.91
C PHE A 110 10.83 5.64 7.54
N GLY A 111 10.98 4.33 7.30
CA GLY A 111 11.44 3.80 6.01
C GLY A 111 10.51 4.19 4.86
N MET A 112 9.19 4.09 5.05
CA MET A 112 8.22 4.48 4.03
C MET A 112 8.27 5.98 3.74
N ASN A 113 8.30 6.85 4.76
CA ASN A 113 8.42 8.30 4.55
C ASN A 113 9.74 8.68 3.89
N LEU A 114 10.84 8.02 4.27
CA LEU A 114 12.15 8.24 3.63
C LEU A 114 12.14 7.85 2.15
N ALA A 115 11.50 6.72 1.80
CA ALA A 115 11.36 6.29 0.41
C ALA A 115 10.55 7.30 -0.43
N LEU A 116 9.44 7.83 0.13
CA LEU A 116 8.58 8.80 -0.52
C LEU A 116 9.27 10.16 -0.70
N LEU A 117 10.12 10.56 0.23
CA LEU A 117 10.81 11.86 0.23
C LEU A 117 12.20 11.80 -0.43
N ALA A 118 12.69 10.62 -0.83
CA ALA A 118 14.01 10.47 -1.40
C ALA A 118 14.15 11.12 -2.78
N ASN A 119 15.15 12.01 -2.93
CA ASN A 119 15.63 12.54 -4.23
C ASN A 119 16.82 11.74 -4.78
N ASN A 120 17.27 10.73 -4.05
CA ASN A 120 18.39 9.88 -4.43
C ASN A 120 17.85 8.46 -4.65
N ILE A 121 18.08 7.89 -5.85
CA ILE A 121 17.54 6.58 -6.24
C ILE A 121 18.09 5.42 -5.38
N GLY A 122 19.34 5.51 -4.92
CA GLY A 122 19.92 4.55 -3.99
C GLY A 122 19.32 4.66 -2.58
N LEU A 123 19.11 5.90 -2.09
CA LEU A 123 18.43 6.14 -0.82
C LEU A 123 16.99 5.62 -0.84
N MET A 124 16.26 5.85 -1.95
CA MET A 124 14.91 5.32 -2.14
C MET A 124 14.90 3.80 -2.08
N TRP A 125 15.86 3.14 -2.73
CA TRP A 125 16.00 1.68 -2.68
C TRP A 125 16.25 1.18 -1.25
N VAL A 126 17.21 1.77 -0.52
CA VAL A 126 17.50 1.42 0.89
C VAL A 126 16.27 1.60 1.77
N ALA A 127 15.53 2.69 1.59
CA ALA A 127 14.38 3.02 2.39
C ALA A 127 13.20 2.04 2.17
N VAL A 128 12.96 1.61 0.93
CA VAL A 128 11.97 0.57 0.60
C VAL A 128 12.36 -0.76 1.23
N GLU A 129 13.64 -1.13 1.21
CA GLU A 129 14.09 -2.37 1.84
C GLU A 129 14.01 -2.31 3.37
N LEU A 130 14.35 -1.18 3.98
CA LEU A 130 14.16 -0.98 5.42
C LEU A 130 12.69 -1.18 5.84
N ALA A 131 11.75 -0.60 5.10
CA ALA A 131 10.31 -0.80 5.34
C ALA A 131 9.92 -2.29 5.18
N THR A 132 10.52 -3.00 4.23
CA THR A 132 10.28 -4.44 4.06
C THR A 132 10.82 -5.25 5.21
N LEU A 133 12.07 -5.06 5.60
CA LEU A 133 12.68 -5.82 6.70
C LEU A 133 11.91 -5.66 8.01
N THR A 134 11.47 -4.46 8.32
CA THR A 134 10.65 -4.20 9.51
C THR A 134 9.29 -4.91 9.44
N THR A 135 8.65 -4.94 8.28
CA THR A 135 7.36 -5.64 8.10
C THR A 135 7.52 -7.17 8.11
N VAL A 136 8.59 -7.72 7.54
CA VAL A 136 8.94 -9.16 7.66
C VAL A 136 9.03 -9.58 9.13
N MET A 137 9.73 -8.79 9.93
CA MET A 137 9.87 -9.06 11.36
C MET A 137 8.54 -9.01 12.11
N MET A 138 7.62 -8.11 11.70
CA MET A 138 6.29 -8.02 12.29
C MET A 138 5.34 -9.12 11.81
N VAL A 139 5.48 -9.64 10.59
CA VAL A 139 4.72 -10.80 10.10
C VAL A 139 5.03 -12.04 10.94
N GLY A 140 6.29 -12.27 11.29
CA GLY A 140 6.72 -13.37 12.15
C GLY A 140 6.50 -13.17 13.65
N LEU A 141 5.73 -12.16 14.08
CA LEU A 141 5.63 -11.75 15.49
C LEU A 141 5.05 -12.83 16.40
N TYR A 142 4.07 -13.61 15.94
CA TYR A 142 3.44 -14.69 16.71
C TYR A 142 4.35 -15.92 16.93
N ARG A 143 5.42 -16.06 16.16
CA ARG A 143 6.42 -17.15 16.24
C ARG A 143 5.83 -18.56 16.13
N THR A 144 4.65 -18.72 15.53
CA THR A 144 4.14 -20.03 15.12
C THR A 144 4.92 -20.53 13.91
N ALA A 145 4.87 -21.82 13.61
CA ALA A 145 5.52 -22.40 12.44
C ALA A 145 5.05 -21.73 11.14
N GLU A 146 3.73 -21.52 11.05
CA GLU A 146 3.09 -20.87 9.90
C GLU A 146 3.52 -19.38 9.75
N ALA A 147 3.56 -18.64 10.86
CA ALA A 147 3.99 -17.23 10.84
C ALA A 147 5.47 -17.10 10.47
N LEU A 148 6.33 -17.99 10.95
CA LEU A 148 7.74 -18.02 10.57
C LEU A 148 7.93 -18.41 9.11
N GLU A 149 7.18 -19.40 8.60
CA GLU A 149 7.18 -19.78 7.18
C GLU A 149 6.74 -18.60 6.30
N ALA A 150 5.66 -17.91 6.66
CA ALA A 150 5.18 -16.74 5.94
C ALA A 150 6.22 -15.61 5.94
N ALA A 151 6.86 -15.34 7.09
CA ALA A 151 7.91 -14.35 7.21
C ALA A 151 9.13 -14.70 6.34
N TRP A 152 9.56 -15.98 6.30
CA TRP A 152 10.63 -16.43 5.44
C TRP A 152 10.29 -16.34 3.95
N LYS A 153 9.08 -16.74 3.54
CA LYS A 153 8.62 -16.56 2.15
C LYS A 153 8.64 -15.09 1.74
N TYR A 154 8.14 -14.23 2.63
CA TYR A 154 8.15 -12.78 2.39
C TYR A 154 9.58 -12.24 2.30
N PHE A 155 10.46 -12.63 3.20
CA PHE A 155 11.87 -12.23 3.19
C PHE A 155 12.56 -12.68 1.89
N ILE A 156 12.49 -13.97 1.54
CA ILE A 156 13.20 -14.51 0.38
C ILE A 156 12.70 -13.89 -0.92
N LEU A 157 11.38 -13.91 -1.17
CA LEU A 157 10.80 -13.34 -2.38
C LEU A 157 10.98 -11.82 -2.45
N GLY A 158 10.82 -11.15 -1.31
CA GLY A 158 11.07 -9.74 -1.17
C GLY A 158 12.51 -9.37 -1.47
N SER A 159 13.49 -10.12 -0.94
CA SER A 159 14.93 -9.87 -1.17
C SER A 159 15.33 -10.13 -2.61
N VAL A 160 14.79 -11.16 -3.27
CA VAL A 160 15.00 -11.37 -4.72
C VAL A 160 14.46 -10.19 -5.51
N GLY A 161 13.24 -9.74 -5.20
CA GLY A 161 12.65 -8.58 -5.86
C GLY A 161 13.50 -7.31 -5.70
N ILE A 162 13.91 -7.01 -4.46
CA ILE A 162 14.69 -5.78 -4.22
C ILE A 162 16.11 -5.87 -4.80
N ALA A 163 16.69 -7.08 -4.91
CA ALA A 163 17.96 -7.28 -5.62
C ALA A 163 17.83 -6.97 -7.12
N LEU A 164 16.72 -7.38 -7.76
CA LEU A 164 16.42 -7.00 -9.14
C LEU A 164 16.25 -5.48 -9.27
N ALA A 165 15.55 -4.83 -8.33
CA ALA A 165 15.40 -3.38 -8.31
C ALA A 165 16.75 -2.66 -8.10
N LEU A 166 17.66 -3.21 -7.27
CA LEU A 166 19.02 -2.69 -7.12
C LEU A 166 19.79 -2.78 -8.43
N PHE A 167 19.73 -3.92 -9.09
CA PHE A 167 20.39 -4.10 -10.39
C PHE A 167 19.86 -3.09 -11.41
N GLY A 168 18.55 -2.89 -11.50
CA GLY A 168 17.94 -1.85 -12.34
C GLY A 168 18.41 -0.45 -11.96
N THR A 169 18.52 -0.14 -10.67
CA THR A 169 19.04 1.15 -10.16
C THR A 169 20.50 1.38 -10.56
N ILE A 170 21.33 0.33 -10.49
CA ILE A 170 22.74 0.38 -10.96
C ILE A 170 22.80 0.63 -12.47
N LEU A 171 21.93 0.01 -13.26
CA LEU A 171 21.88 0.24 -14.72
C LEU A 171 21.47 1.68 -15.04
N VAL A 172 20.54 2.28 -14.29
CA VAL A 172 20.21 3.72 -14.42
C VAL A 172 21.42 4.59 -14.10
N TYR A 173 22.14 4.28 -13.01
CA TYR A 173 23.38 4.98 -12.68
C TYR A 173 24.42 4.89 -13.80
N LEU A 174 24.61 3.69 -14.38
CA LEU A 174 25.55 3.47 -15.50
C LEU A 174 25.14 4.23 -16.76
N ALA A 175 23.84 4.34 -17.04
CA ALA A 175 23.32 5.14 -18.15
C ALA A 175 23.54 6.65 -17.92
N ALA A 176 23.43 7.11 -16.66
CA ALA A 176 23.59 8.51 -16.30
C ALA A 176 25.05 8.98 -16.22
N ARG A 177 25.95 8.11 -15.79
CA ARG A 177 27.36 8.42 -15.52
C ARG A 177 28.09 9.16 -16.66
N PRO A 178 27.98 8.79 -17.95
CA PRO A 178 28.66 9.49 -19.03
C PRO A 178 28.18 10.92 -19.25
N VAL A 179 26.95 11.25 -18.84
CA VAL A 179 26.28 12.54 -19.09
C VAL A 179 26.32 13.45 -17.87
N VAL A 180 25.98 12.89 -16.70
CA VAL A 180 25.82 13.69 -15.44
C VAL A 180 27.14 13.74 -14.65
N GLY A 181 28.04 12.77 -14.86
CA GLY A 181 29.26 12.60 -14.07
C GLY A 181 29.15 11.44 -13.07
N GLU A 182 30.21 11.28 -12.26
CA GLU A 182 30.30 10.19 -11.27
C GLU A 182 29.77 10.57 -9.89
N GLY A 183 29.47 9.57 -9.08
CA GLY A 183 29.15 9.74 -7.66
C GLY A 183 27.71 10.17 -7.40
N LEU A 184 27.54 11.13 -6.50
CA LEU A 184 26.22 11.53 -5.99
C LEU A 184 25.31 12.10 -7.07
N ASP A 185 25.84 12.92 -7.99
CA ASP A 185 25.05 13.62 -9.01
C ASP A 185 24.32 12.66 -9.94
N ALA A 186 24.93 11.53 -10.30
CA ALA A 186 24.34 10.47 -11.11
C ALA A 186 23.32 9.60 -10.34
N MET A 187 23.07 9.90 -9.06
CA MET A 187 22.05 9.23 -8.23
C MET A 187 20.88 10.14 -7.87
N ILE A 188 20.99 11.46 -8.11
CA ILE A 188 19.94 12.45 -7.79
C ILE A 188 18.83 12.37 -8.84
N TRP A 189 17.62 11.95 -8.43
CA TRP A 189 16.49 11.75 -9.35
C TRP A 189 16.15 12.98 -10.19
N THR A 190 16.20 14.18 -9.59
CA THR A 190 15.94 15.43 -10.32
C THR A 190 16.99 15.72 -11.40
N ASN A 191 18.25 15.36 -11.17
CA ASN A 191 19.29 15.43 -12.20
C ASN A 191 19.07 14.37 -13.27
N LEU A 192 18.80 13.13 -12.85
CA LEU A 192 18.52 12.03 -13.79
C LEU A 192 17.38 12.37 -14.73
N LEU A 193 16.27 12.93 -14.21
CA LEU A 193 15.14 13.33 -15.03
C LEU A 193 15.50 14.43 -16.02
N ARG A 194 16.31 15.41 -15.60
CA ARG A 194 16.75 16.53 -16.45
C ARG A 194 17.56 16.07 -17.64
N TYR A 195 18.44 15.11 -17.46
CA TYR A 195 19.35 14.61 -18.48
C TYR A 195 18.91 13.28 -19.11
N ALA A 196 17.76 12.75 -18.72
CA ALA A 196 17.21 11.49 -19.25
C ALA A 196 17.20 11.39 -20.79
N PRO A 197 16.90 12.47 -21.56
CA PRO A 197 16.93 12.41 -23.03
C PRO A 197 18.29 12.03 -23.63
N GLU A 198 19.39 12.24 -22.91
CA GLU A 198 20.76 12.00 -23.37
C GLU A 198 21.32 10.63 -22.95
N PHE A 199 20.58 9.87 -22.11
CA PHE A 199 21.03 8.58 -21.60
C PHE A 199 20.97 7.50 -22.69
N ASP A 200 21.81 6.46 -22.56
CA ASP A 200 21.74 5.29 -23.42
C ASP A 200 20.38 4.57 -23.27
N PRO A 201 19.55 4.55 -24.31
CA PRO A 201 18.23 3.94 -24.25
C PRO A 201 18.27 2.43 -24.01
N SER A 202 19.33 1.73 -24.45
CA SER A 202 19.45 0.29 -24.26
C SER A 202 19.62 -0.05 -22.78
N LEU A 203 20.46 0.70 -22.07
CA LEU A 203 20.62 0.54 -20.62
C LEU A 203 19.35 0.88 -19.87
N LEU A 204 18.65 1.99 -20.24
CA LEU A 204 17.37 2.37 -19.63
C LEU A 204 16.29 1.31 -19.84
N ASN A 205 16.21 0.71 -21.02
CA ASN A 205 15.23 -0.33 -21.35
C ASN A 205 15.42 -1.56 -20.45
N ILE A 206 16.66 -2.03 -20.34
CA ILE A 206 16.99 -3.17 -19.48
C ILE A 206 16.75 -2.80 -18.00
N ALA A 207 17.19 -1.60 -17.59
CA ALA A 207 16.97 -1.11 -16.24
C ALA A 207 15.50 -1.14 -15.86
N PHE A 208 14.60 -0.64 -16.73
CA PHE A 208 13.17 -0.59 -16.43
C PHE A 208 12.54 -1.97 -16.27
N ILE A 209 12.97 -2.96 -17.07
CA ILE A 209 12.50 -4.35 -16.90
C ILE A 209 12.85 -4.86 -15.49
N PHE A 210 14.09 -4.67 -15.04
CA PHE A 210 14.52 -5.09 -13.71
C PHE A 210 13.83 -4.31 -12.59
N LEU A 211 13.59 -3.01 -12.77
CA LEU A 211 12.87 -2.16 -11.84
C LEU A 211 11.39 -2.55 -11.75
N LEU A 212 10.75 -2.83 -12.90
CA LEU A 212 9.36 -3.27 -12.97
C LEU A 212 9.18 -4.63 -12.27
N LEU A 213 10.04 -5.59 -12.52
CA LEU A 213 10.01 -6.89 -11.84
C LEU A 213 10.35 -6.75 -10.36
N GLY A 214 11.36 -5.96 -10.02
CA GLY A 214 11.83 -5.78 -8.66
C GLY A 214 10.82 -5.08 -7.77
N TYR A 215 10.42 -3.87 -8.13
CA TYR A 215 9.37 -3.15 -7.39
C TYR A 215 8.00 -3.80 -7.58
N GLY A 216 7.71 -4.41 -8.74
CA GLY A 216 6.50 -5.18 -8.99
C GLY A 216 6.33 -6.36 -8.02
N THR A 217 7.41 -7.01 -7.61
CA THR A 217 7.41 -8.01 -6.53
C THR A 217 6.93 -7.40 -5.22
N LYS A 218 7.41 -6.20 -4.87
CA LYS A 218 6.98 -5.48 -3.66
C LYS A 218 5.55 -4.95 -3.76
N VAL A 219 5.11 -4.54 -4.94
CA VAL A 219 3.71 -4.17 -5.25
C VAL A 219 2.77 -5.37 -5.15
N GLY A 220 3.31 -6.59 -5.22
CA GLY A 220 2.53 -7.83 -5.19
C GLY A 220 1.92 -8.20 -6.54
N LEU A 221 2.54 -7.83 -7.66
CA LEU A 221 2.04 -8.15 -9.00
C LEU A 221 2.27 -9.62 -9.35
N ALA A 222 1.30 -10.24 -10.01
CA ALA A 222 1.44 -11.60 -10.50
C ALA A 222 2.46 -11.65 -11.67
N PRO A 223 3.34 -12.68 -11.72
CA PRO A 223 3.39 -13.88 -10.88
C PRO A 223 4.22 -13.74 -9.57
N LEU A 224 4.75 -12.57 -9.26
CA LEU A 224 5.71 -12.32 -8.19
C LEU A 224 5.07 -12.08 -6.80
N HIS A 225 3.75 -12.29 -6.70
CA HIS A 225 2.89 -11.96 -5.54
C HIS A 225 2.85 -13.02 -4.43
N ALA A 226 3.49 -14.17 -4.59
CA ALA A 226 3.24 -15.37 -3.76
C ALA A 226 3.48 -15.16 -2.25
N TRP A 227 4.27 -14.17 -1.86
CA TRP A 227 4.53 -13.80 -0.47
C TRP A 227 3.34 -13.11 0.22
N LEU A 228 2.53 -12.35 -0.56
CA LEU A 228 1.55 -11.41 -0.03
C LEU A 228 0.39 -12.09 0.72
N PRO A 229 -0.27 -13.15 0.17
CA PRO A 229 -1.36 -13.81 0.87
C PRO A 229 -0.96 -14.45 2.19
N ASP A 230 0.23 -15.04 2.27
CA ASP A 230 0.74 -15.69 3.48
C ASP A 230 1.14 -14.64 4.53
N ALA A 231 1.81 -13.55 4.12
CA ALA A 231 2.16 -12.45 5.01
C ALA A 231 0.92 -11.82 5.66
N HIS A 232 -0.18 -11.68 4.90
CA HIS A 232 -1.45 -11.17 5.44
C HIS A 232 -2.12 -12.16 6.38
N ALA A 233 -2.16 -13.44 6.02
CA ALA A 233 -2.85 -14.47 6.79
C ALA A 233 -2.23 -14.65 8.17
N GLU A 234 -0.91 -14.72 8.24
CA GLU A 234 -0.17 -15.13 9.44
C GLU A 234 0.28 -13.94 10.31
N GLY A 235 0.44 -12.75 9.74
CA GLY A 235 0.82 -11.55 10.50
C GLY A 235 -0.33 -10.97 11.35
N PRO A 236 -0.02 -10.16 12.38
CA PRO A 236 -1.04 -9.39 13.09
C PRO A 236 -1.85 -8.52 12.14
N THR A 237 -3.17 -8.45 12.34
CA THR A 237 -4.05 -7.77 11.38
C THR A 237 -3.78 -6.27 11.21
N PRO A 238 -3.32 -5.50 12.22
CA PRO A 238 -2.86 -4.13 11.98
C PRO A 238 -1.73 -4.03 10.93
N ILE A 239 -0.84 -5.04 10.90
CA ILE A 239 0.23 -5.09 9.89
C ILE A 239 -0.35 -5.39 8.50
N SER A 240 -1.39 -6.23 8.40
CA SER A 240 -2.10 -6.44 7.15
C SER A 240 -2.71 -5.14 6.60
N ALA A 241 -3.27 -4.28 7.47
CA ALA A 241 -3.80 -2.98 7.06
C ALA A 241 -2.72 -2.08 6.44
N VAL A 242 -1.52 -2.04 7.05
CA VAL A 242 -0.39 -1.24 6.57
C VAL A 242 0.27 -1.86 5.32
N LEU A 243 0.43 -3.18 5.29
CA LEU A 243 0.95 -3.88 4.11
C LEU A 243 0.12 -3.54 2.87
N SER A 244 -1.20 -3.74 2.94
CA SER A 244 -2.10 -3.50 1.82
C SER A 244 -2.30 -2.01 1.54
N GLY A 245 -2.49 -1.20 2.57
CA GLY A 245 -2.82 0.22 2.41
C GLY A 245 -1.63 1.12 2.09
N LEU A 246 -0.40 0.75 2.49
CA LEU A 246 0.76 1.64 2.39
C LEU A 246 1.93 1.01 1.65
N LEU A 247 2.44 -0.16 2.09
CA LEU A 247 3.71 -0.68 1.57
C LEU A 247 3.67 -0.94 0.06
N LEU A 248 2.56 -1.49 -0.45
CA LEU A 248 2.37 -1.72 -1.88
C LEU A 248 2.45 -0.40 -2.67
N ASN A 249 1.86 0.67 -2.12
CA ASN A 249 1.87 1.99 -2.74
C ASN A 249 3.23 2.67 -2.71
N VAL A 250 4.02 2.50 -1.65
CA VAL A 250 5.40 3.03 -1.58
C VAL A 250 6.27 2.36 -2.64
N ALA A 251 6.12 1.05 -2.84
CA ALA A 251 6.82 0.34 -3.90
C ALA A 251 6.37 0.79 -5.31
N LEU A 252 5.06 0.99 -5.49
CA LEU A 252 4.54 1.50 -6.77
C LEU A 252 4.96 2.95 -7.02
N TYR A 253 5.01 3.79 -5.99
CA TYR A 253 5.56 5.15 -6.09
C TYR A 253 7.00 5.14 -6.62
N ALA A 254 7.86 4.27 -6.09
CA ALA A 254 9.23 4.11 -6.59
C ALA A 254 9.23 3.72 -8.08
N LEU A 255 8.38 2.77 -8.47
CA LEU A 255 8.22 2.38 -9.88
C LEU A 255 7.76 3.55 -10.76
N LEU A 256 6.82 4.39 -10.28
CA LEU A 256 6.34 5.56 -11.02
C LEU A 256 7.45 6.59 -11.25
N ARG A 257 8.36 6.79 -10.28
CA ARG A 257 9.53 7.65 -10.47
C ARG A 257 10.40 7.17 -11.63
N PHE A 258 10.63 5.87 -11.75
CA PHE A 258 11.39 5.29 -12.87
C PHE A 258 10.57 5.24 -14.18
N LYS A 259 9.24 5.08 -14.12
CA LYS A 259 8.37 5.23 -15.29
C LYS A 259 8.54 6.61 -15.93
N VAL A 260 8.50 7.68 -15.12
CA VAL A 260 8.67 9.05 -15.59
C VAL A 260 10.07 9.26 -16.19
N LEU A 261 11.09 8.73 -15.53
CA LEU A 261 12.48 8.80 -16.02
C LEU A 261 12.64 8.12 -17.38
N LEU A 262 12.10 6.90 -17.56
CA LEU A 262 12.15 6.17 -18.84
C LEU A 262 11.37 6.92 -19.92
N ALA A 263 10.18 7.41 -19.62
CA ALA A 263 9.33 8.13 -20.56
C ALA A 263 9.93 9.46 -21.03
N ALA A 264 10.85 10.04 -20.26
CA ALA A 264 11.58 11.26 -20.64
C ALA A 264 12.64 11.03 -21.72
N ASN A 265 13.05 9.76 -21.98
CA ASN A 265 13.98 9.45 -23.05
C ASN A 265 13.21 9.11 -24.34
N PRO A 266 13.35 9.88 -25.44
CA PRO A 266 12.57 9.69 -26.66
C PRO A 266 12.96 8.41 -27.46
N HIS A 267 14.08 7.80 -27.13
CA HIS A 267 14.60 6.61 -27.83
C HIS A 267 14.44 5.33 -27.01
N ALA A 268 14.00 5.44 -25.73
CA ALA A 268 13.72 4.28 -24.90
C ALA A 268 12.34 3.68 -25.23
N ILE A 269 12.14 2.43 -24.79
CA ILE A 269 10.83 1.76 -24.91
C ILE A 269 9.78 2.51 -24.07
N ALA A 270 8.56 2.56 -24.58
CA ALA A 270 7.44 3.08 -23.77
C ALA A 270 7.17 2.15 -22.57
N PRO A 271 7.11 2.66 -21.34
CA PRO A 271 6.84 1.82 -20.15
C PRO A 271 5.42 1.25 -20.11
N GLY A 272 4.47 1.93 -20.79
CA GLY A 272 3.04 1.61 -20.76
C GLY A 272 2.69 0.17 -21.08
N PRO A 273 3.09 -0.39 -22.24
CA PRO A 273 2.73 -1.75 -22.63
C PRO A 273 3.16 -2.83 -21.62
N LEU A 274 4.33 -2.69 -21.01
CA LEU A 274 4.81 -3.62 -19.97
C LEU A 274 3.95 -3.52 -18.69
N MET A 275 3.60 -2.31 -18.28
CA MET A 275 2.74 -2.08 -17.11
C MET A 275 1.31 -2.56 -17.36
N ILE A 276 0.74 -2.34 -18.55
CA ILE A 276 -0.57 -2.83 -18.96
C ILE A 276 -0.62 -4.36 -18.89
N GLY A 277 0.37 -5.03 -19.49
CA GLY A 277 0.44 -6.49 -19.51
C GLY A 277 0.50 -7.08 -18.09
N LEU A 278 1.39 -6.56 -17.25
CA LEU A 278 1.58 -7.06 -15.88
C LEU A 278 0.37 -6.70 -15.00
N GLY A 279 -0.24 -5.53 -15.20
CA GLY A 279 -1.45 -5.10 -14.50
C GLY A 279 -2.65 -5.98 -14.81
N LEU A 280 -2.95 -6.25 -16.10
CA LEU A 280 -4.03 -7.15 -16.52
C LEU A 280 -3.80 -8.59 -16.06
N LEU A 281 -2.57 -9.08 -16.16
CA LEU A 281 -2.23 -10.41 -15.65
C LEU A 281 -2.53 -10.52 -14.16
N SER A 282 -2.16 -9.51 -13.38
CA SER A 282 -2.40 -9.47 -11.93
C SER A 282 -3.90 -9.41 -11.60
N LEU A 283 -4.66 -8.56 -12.30
CA LEU A 283 -6.11 -8.45 -12.15
C LEU A 283 -6.80 -9.79 -12.41
N LEU A 284 -6.59 -10.36 -13.60
CA LEU A 284 -7.27 -11.59 -14.02
C LEU A 284 -6.88 -12.77 -13.14
N PHE A 285 -5.57 -12.94 -12.87
CA PHE A 285 -5.09 -14.01 -12.00
C PHE A 285 -5.71 -13.91 -10.60
N ALA A 286 -5.67 -12.74 -9.98
CA ALA A 286 -6.20 -12.55 -8.64
C ALA A 286 -7.73 -12.74 -8.59
N ALA A 287 -8.47 -12.25 -9.58
CA ALA A 287 -9.90 -12.44 -9.70
C ALA A 287 -10.30 -13.93 -9.69
N PHE A 288 -9.61 -14.77 -10.44
CA PHE A 288 -9.82 -16.22 -10.40
C PHE A 288 -9.47 -16.85 -9.05
N MET A 289 -8.40 -16.37 -8.40
CA MET A 289 -7.95 -16.92 -7.12
C MET A 289 -8.89 -16.60 -5.97
N LEU A 290 -9.67 -15.51 -6.04
CA LEU A 290 -10.67 -15.13 -5.04
C LEU A 290 -11.72 -16.23 -4.81
N TYR A 291 -12.18 -16.94 -5.84
CA TYR A 291 -13.19 -18.00 -5.74
C TYR A 291 -12.76 -19.19 -4.86
N ARG A 292 -11.45 -19.44 -4.76
CA ARG A 292 -10.90 -20.61 -4.04
C ARG A 292 -10.50 -20.33 -2.59
N ARG A 293 -10.53 -19.05 -2.16
CA ARG A 293 -10.02 -18.69 -0.83
C ARG A 293 -11.04 -19.06 0.26
N ARG A 294 -10.54 -19.72 1.31
CA ARG A 294 -11.32 -20.08 2.51
C ARG A 294 -10.88 -19.32 3.75
N ASP A 295 -9.80 -18.58 3.66
CA ASP A 295 -9.27 -17.71 4.71
C ASP A 295 -9.60 -16.27 4.37
N ILE A 296 -10.21 -15.52 5.30
CA ILE A 296 -10.70 -14.16 5.07
C ILE A 296 -9.56 -13.17 4.83
N LYS A 297 -8.41 -13.32 5.51
CA LYS A 297 -7.25 -12.45 5.28
C LYS A 297 -6.62 -12.72 3.92
N ARG A 298 -6.47 -13.99 3.54
CA ARG A 298 -5.97 -14.37 2.21
C ARG A 298 -6.92 -13.91 1.10
N LEU A 299 -8.23 -13.95 1.32
CA LEU A 299 -9.21 -13.44 0.38
C LEU A 299 -8.95 -11.95 0.09
N PHE A 300 -8.85 -11.12 1.13
CA PHE A 300 -8.61 -9.70 0.95
C PHE A 300 -7.17 -9.37 0.51
N ALA A 301 -6.20 -10.25 0.74
CA ALA A 301 -4.87 -10.14 0.14
C ALA A 301 -4.92 -10.31 -1.39
N TYR A 302 -5.65 -11.31 -1.91
CA TYR A 302 -5.85 -11.46 -3.35
C TYR A 302 -6.63 -10.28 -3.95
N SER A 303 -7.62 -9.75 -3.23
CA SER A 303 -8.26 -8.52 -3.66
C SER A 303 -7.31 -7.30 -3.67
N SER A 304 -6.23 -7.30 -2.86
CA SER A 304 -5.19 -6.26 -2.97
C SER A 304 -4.35 -6.43 -4.23
N ILE A 305 -3.98 -7.68 -4.57
CA ILE A 305 -3.26 -7.99 -5.82
C ILE A 305 -4.07 -7.56 -7.04
N GLU A 306 -5.35 -7.83 -7.03
CA GLU A 306 -6.31 -7.44 -8.07
C GLU A 306 -6.32 -5.93 -8.26
N HIS A 307 -6.52 -5.14 -7.19
CA HIS A 307 -6.54 -3.69 -7.26
C HIS A 307 -5.19 -3.07 -7.64
N MET A 308 -4.08 -3.63 -7.14
CA MET A 308 -2.75 -3.18 -7.59
C MET A 308 -2.55 -3.45 -9.08
N GLY A 309 -3.14 -4.53 -9.61
CA GLY A 309 -3.21 -4.79 -11.05
C GLY A 309 -3.94 -3.68 -11.81
N ILE A 310 -5.13 -3.24 -11.32
CA ILE A 310 -5.91 -2.13 -11.90
C ILE A 310 -5.09 -0.82 -11.86
N ILE A 311 -4.44 -0.53 -10.74
CA ILE A 311 -3.66 0.71 -10.56
C ILE A 311 -2.47 0.73 -11.53
N VAL A 312 -1.70 -0.36 -11.61
CA VAL A 312 -0.55 -0.47 -12.52
C VAL A 312 -1.01 -0.39 -13.99
N PHE A 313 -2.13 -1.02 -14.32
CA PHE A 313 -2.76 -0.92 -15.63
C PHE A 313 -3.13 0.53 -15.96
N ALA A 314 -3.77 1.26 -15.04
CA ALA A 314 -4.16 2.66 -15.25
C ALA A 314 -2.95 3.56 -15.53
N PHE A 315 -1.86 3.42 -14.78
CA PHE A 315 -0.61 4.14 -15.04
C PHE A 315 0.10 3.66 -16.33
N GLY A 316 -0.10 2.42 -16.73
CA GLY A 316 0.37 1.91 -18.01
C GLY A 316 -0.37 2.51 -19.20
N MET A 317 -1.70 2.71 -19.07
CA MET A 317 -2.52 3.42 -20.06
C MET A 317 -2.09 4.89 -20.19
N ALA A 318 -1.54 5.47 -19.11
CA ALA A 318 -1.03 6.83 -19.07
C ALA A 318 -2.03 7.92 -19.53
N GLY A 319 -1.53 9.12 -19.79
CA GLY A 319 -2.35 10.27 -20.18
C GLY A 319 -3.10 10.89 -18.99
N PRO A 320 -3.64 12.11 -19.16
CA PRO A 320 -4.19 12.87 -18.04
C PRO A 320 -5.29 12.14 -17.26
N LEU A 321 -6.24 11.50 -17.95
CA LEU A 321 -7.34 10.79 -17.28
C LEU A 321 -6.90 9.46 -16.70
N GLY A 322 -6.03 8.69 -17.39
CA GLY A 322 -5.52 7.40 -16.89
C GLY A 322 -4.67 7.59 -15.64
N ASN A 323 -3.76 8.56 -15.63
CA ASN A 323 -2.93 8.88 -14.47
C ASN A 323 -3.76 9.43 -13.30
N PHE A 324 -4.74 10.30 -13.57
CA PHE A 324 -5.68 10.79 -12.55
C PHE A 324 -6.46 9.64 -11.91
N ALA A 325 -7.02 8.76 -12.74
CA ALA A 325 -7.77 7.59 -12.27
C ALA A 325 -6.88 6.64 -11.45
N GLY A 326 -5.64 6.41 -11.89
CA GLY A 326 -4.64 5.62 -11.16
C GLY A 326 -4.31 6.21 -9.78
N LEU A 327 -4.09 7.51 -9.67
CA LEU A 327 -3.85 8.21 -8.41
C LEU A 327 -5.05 8.12 -7.46
N LEU A 328 -6.26 8.34 -8.00
CA LEU A 328 -7.49 8.23 -7.23
C LEU A 328 -7.70 6.80 -6.76
N GLN A 329 -7.51 5.79 -7.63
CA GLN A 329 -7.61 4.37 -7.27
C GLN A 329 -6.60 3.98 -6.19
N MET A 330 -5.35 4.45 -6.29
CA MET A 330 -4.32 4.23 -5.30
C MET A 330 -4.71 4.76 -3.91
N THR A 331 -5.29 5.96 -3.87
CA THR A 331 -5.75 6.60 -2.62
C THR A 331 -6.98 5.90 -2.05
N MET A 332 -7.97 5.61 -2.88
CA MET A 332 -9.21 4.94 -2.45
C MET A 332 -8.95 3.50 -2.02
N HIS A 333 -8.11 2.77 -2.74
CA HIS A 333 -7.65 1.43 -2.35
C HIS A 333 -7.00 1.43 -0.96
N SER A 334 -6.07 2.35 -0.70
CA SER A 334 -5.38 2.46 0.60
C SER A 334 -6.35 2.62 1.76
N LEU A 335 -7.28 3.55 1.64
CA LEU A 335 -8.27 3.83 2.68
C LEU A 335 -9.22 2.64 2.86
N THR A 336 -9.76 2.10 1.77
CA THR A 336 -10.74 1.00 1.81
C THR A 336 -10.11 -0.29 2.34
N LYS A 337 -8.90 -0.63 1.91
CA LYS A 337 -8.22 -1.85 2.36
C LYS A 337 -7.84 -1.79 3.83
N SER A 338 -7.36 -0.65 4.31
CA SER A 338 -7.08 -0.48 5.74
C SER A 338 -8.36 -0.66 6.56
N ALA A 339 -9.50 -0.07 6.13
CA ALA A 339 -10.80 -0.28 6.77
C ALA A 339 -11.23 -1.76 6.79
N ILE A 340 -11.09 -2.46 5.68
CA ILE A 340 -11.42 -3.89 5.57
C ILE A 340 -10.55 -4.72 6.52
N PHE A 341 -9.24 -4.48 6.55
CA PHE A 341 -8.38 -5.21 7.48
C PHE A 341 -8.66 -4.87 8.94
N PHE A 342 -9.07 -3.64 9.28
CA PHE A 342 -9.57 -3.35 10.63
C PHE A 342 -10.83 -4.17 10.94
N SER A 343 -11.81 -4.26 10.01
CA SER A 343 -12.98 -5.13 10.18
C SER A 343 -12.59 -6.59 10.36
N VAL A 344 -11.71 -7.11 9.50
CA VAL A 344 -11.21 -8.50 9.57
C VAL A 344 -10.49 -8.76 10.90
N GLY A 345 -9.73 -7.79 11.41
CA GLY A 345 -9.10 -7.89 12.72
C GLY A 345 -10.11 -8.05 13.87
N HIS A 346 -11.17 -7.26 13.85
CA HIS A 346 -12.28 -7.44 14.81
C HIS A 346 -12.93 -8.82 14.69
N ILE A 347 -13.25 -9.23 13.44
CA ILE A 347 -13.91 -10.51 13.16
C ILE A 347 -13.06 -11.67 13.68
N THR A 348 -11.79 -11.70 13.38
CA THR A 348 -10.89 -12.79 13.77
C THR A 348 -10.71 -12.88 15.28
N GLN A 349 -10.69 -11.73 15.98
CA GLN A 349 -10.64 -11.72 17.45
C GLN A 349 -11.93 -12.21 18.09
N VAL A 350 -13.09 -11.77 17.59
CA VAL A 350 -14.40 -12.15 18.14
C VAL A 350 -14.75 -13.60 17.83
N LYS A 351 -14.51 -14.04 16.60
CA LYS A 351 -14.86 -15.38 16.13
C LYS A 351 -13.82 -16.45 16.47
N GLY A 352 -12.59 -16.05 16.78
CA GLY A 352 -11.46 -16.95 17.06
C GLY A 352 -10.98 -17.77 15.86
N THR A 353 -11.42 -17.42 14.65
CA THR A 353 -11.07 -18.12 13.41
C THR A 353 -10.91 -17.15 12.24
N GLN A 354 -10.13 -17.56 11.23
CA GLN A 354 -9.99 -16.85 9.95
C GLN A 354 -10.73 -17.59 8.81
N ARG A 355 -11.29 -18.81 9.09
CA ARG A 355 -11.98 -19.61 8.08
C ARG A 355 -13.35 -19.01 7.78
N ILE A 356 -13.58 -18.65 6.54
CA ILE A 356 -14.84 -18.03 6.07
C ILE A 356 -16.04 -18.95 6.36
N ASP A 357 -15.88 -20.27 6.20
CA ASP A 357 -16.95 -21.26 6.41
C ASP A 357 -17.44 -21.32 7.88
N ASP A 358 -16.59 -20.90 8.83
CA ASP A 358 -16.88 -20.88 10.27
C ASP A 358 -17.40 -19.50 10.76
N ILE A 359 -17.54 -18.52 9.86
CA ILE A 359 -18.01 -17.16 10.14
C ILE A 359 -19.33 -16.93 9.40
N GLY A 360 -20.35 -16.43 10.09
CA GLY A 360 -21.64 -16.13 9.47
C GLY A 360 -22.50 -15.20 10.32
N GLY A 361 -23.49 -14.54 9.68
CA GLY A 361 -24.51 -13.73 10.36
C GLY A 361 -23.95 -12.58 11.17
N LEU A 362 -22.91 -11.88 10.67
CA LEU A 362 -22.29 -10.78 11.41
C LEU A 362 -23.22 -9.60 11.61
N THR A 363 -24.12 -9.33 10.68
CA THR A 363 -25.11 -8.23 10.80
C THR A 363 -26.12 -8.49 11.93
N GLU A 364 -26.37 -9.74 12.28
CA GLU A 364 -27.22 -10.15 13.38
C GLU A 364 -26.42 -10.24 14.70
N SER A 365 -25.29 -10.96 14.69
CA SER A 365 -24.50 -11.23 15.92
C SER A 365 -23.69 -10.01 16.40
N HIS A 366 -23.19 -9.17 15.48
CA HIS A 366 -22.37 -7.98 15.74
C HIS A 366 -22.72 -6.87 14.74
N PRO A 367 -23.87 -6.17 14.88
CA PRO A 367 -24.42 -5.29 13.86
C PRO A 367 -23.45 -4.20 13.38
N ILE A 368 -22.76 -3.52 14.29
CA ILE A 368 -21.80 -2.44 13.94
C ILE A 368 -20.67 -3.01 13.07
N LEU A 369 -20.12 -4.15 13.44
CA LEU A 369 -19.03 -4.81 12.71
C LEU A 369 -19.52 -5.38 11.39
N GLY A 370 -20.68 -6.04 11.38
CA GLY A 370 -21.29 -6.63 10.21
C GLY A 370 -21.58 -5.57 9.12
N TRP A 371 -22.22 -4.46 9.49
CA TRP A 371 -22.49 -3.37 8.55
C TRP A 371 -21.23 -2.61 8.16
N GLY A 372 -20.21 -2.50 9.04
CA GLY A 372 -18.90 -1.98 8.68
C GLY A 372 -18.19 -2.83 7.65
N LEU A 373 -18.24 -4.17 7.77
CA LEU A 373 -17.73 -5.10 6.77
C LEU A 373 -18.48 -4.97 5.44
N VAL A 374 -19.82 -4.96 5.48
CA VAL A 374 -20.66 -4.77 4.28
C VAL A 374 -20.29 -3.50 3.54
N ALA A 375 -20.20 -2.37 4.26
CA ALA A 375 -19.79 -1.09 3.67
C ALA A 375 -18.39 -1.16 3.04
N GLY A 376 -17.42 -1.78 3.73
CA GLY A 376 -16.07 -2.00 3.20
C GLY A 376 -16.05 -2.88 1.94
N VAL A 377 -16.84 -3.96 1.93
CA VAL A 377 -16.96 -4.85 0.76
C VAL A 377 -17.64 -4.14 -0.40
N VAL A 378 -18.76 -3.44 -0.17
CA VAL A 378 -19.46 -2.64 -1.19
C VAL A 378 -18.52 -1.58 -1.77
N ALA A 379 -17.69 -0.94 -0.92
CA ALA A 379 -16.71 0.02 -1.38
C ALA A 379 -15.64 -0.62 -2.27
N ILE A 380 -15.05 -1.76 -1.84
CA ILE A 380 -13.91 -2.35 -2.57
C ILE A 380 -14.30 -3.06 -3.85
N ILE A 381 -15.52 -3.55 -3.98
CA ILE A 381 -16.03 -4.14 -5.23
C ILE A 381 -16.50 -3.07 -6.24
N GLY A 382 -16.19 -1.81 -6.00
CA GLY A 382 -16.47 -0.72 -6.92
C GLY A 382 -17.95 -0.41 -7.08
N LEU A 383 -18.75 -0.40 -6.01
CA LEU A 383 -20.15 0.03 -6.06
C LEU A 383 -20.32 1.47 -5.55
N PRO A 384 -21.22 2.26 -6.20
CA PRO A 384 -21.57 3.56 -5.67
C PRO A 384 -22.24 3.41 -4.30
N PRO A 385 -22.14 4.39 -3.38
CA PRO A 385 -21.60 5.74 -3.61
C PRO A 385 -20.12 5.92 -3.18
N PHE A 386 -19.32 4.88 -3.16
CA PHE A 386 -17.94 4.93 -2.67
C PHE A 386 -16.93 5.37 -3.74
N GLY A 387 -15.81 5.99 -3.30
CA GLY A 387 -14.79 6.56 -4.19
C GLY A 387 -14.04 5.56 -5.06
N VAL A 388 -14.00 4.26 -4.68
CA VAL A 388 -13.46 3.19 -5.53
C VAL A 388 -14.26 3.06 -6.82
N PHE A 389 -15.60 3.14 -6.77
CA PHE A 389 -16.44 3.19 -7.97
C PHE A 389 -16.02 4.30 -8.92
N THR A 390 -15.84 5.52 -8.38
CA THR A 390 -15.46 6.69 -9.18
C THR A 390 -14.12 6.44 -9.89
N SER A 391 -13.12 5.93 -9.19
CA SER A 391 -11.81 5.68 -9.78
C SER A 391 -11.81 4.54 -10.80
N GLU A 392 -12.49 3.43 -10.52
CA GLU A 392 -12.62 2.31 -11.48
C GLU A 392 -13.40 2.71 -12.72
N PHE A 393 -14.50 3.45 -12.56
CA PHE A 393 -15.27 3.99 -13.68
C PHE A 393 -14.41 4.87 -14.59
N LEU A 394 -13.54 5.71 -14.01
CA LEU A 394 -12.60 6.55 -14.77
C LEU A 394 -11.52 5.70 -15.47
N VAL A 395 -11.00 4.65 -14.83
CA VAL A 395 -10.05 3.72 -15.47
C VAL A 395 -10.69 3.03 -16.66
N VAL A 396 -11.91 2.48 -16.50
CA VAL A 396 -12.65 1.82 -17.57
C VAL A 396 -12.96 2.80 -18.69
N SER A 397 -13.48 4.00 -18.38
CA SER A 397 -13.85 5.01 -19.35
C SER A 397 -12.66 5.52 -20.17
N SER A 398 -11.51 5.79 -19.50
CA SER A 398 -10.29 6.22 -20.17
C SER A 398 -9.71 5.12 -21.06
N THR A 399 -9.81 3.86 -20.63
CA THR A 399 -9.35 2.71 -21.41
C THR A 399 -10.26 2.49 -22.62
N PHE A 400 -11.59 2.52 -22.42
CA PHE A 400 -12.54 2.32 -23.52
C PHE A 400 -12.40 3.36 -24.64
N ALA A 401 -12.10 4.61 -24.28
CA ALA A 401 -11.91 5.68 -25.25
C ALA A 401 -10.65 5.51 -26.12
N ARG A 402 -9.65 4.76 -25.66
CA ARG A 402 -8.34 4.62 -26.35
C ARG A 402 -8.08 3.21 -26.89
N GLU A 403 -8.43 2.19 -26.10
CA GLU A 403 -8.15 0.78 -26.35
C GLU A 403 -9.36 -0.09 -25.93
N PRO A 404 -10.45 -0.12 -26.73
CA PRO A 404 -11.69 -0.83 -26.36
C PRO A 404 -11.50 -2.31 -26.04
N ALA A 405 -10.56 -2.99 -26.72
CA ALA A 405 -10.27 -4.41 -26.47
C ALA A 405 -9.71 -4.64 -25.06
N LEU A 406 -8.82 -3.76 -24.59
CA LEU A 406 -8.28 -3.82 -23.24
C LEU A 406 -9.35 -3.49 -22.20
N ALA A 407 -10.28 -2.59 -22.51
CA ALA A 407 -11.41 -2.26 -21.65
C ALA A 407 -12.33 -3.47 -21.41
N VAL A 408 -12.57 -4.30 -22.42
CA VAL A 408 -13.34 -5.55 -22.27
C VAL A 408 -12.65 -6.51 -21.31
N MET A 409 -11.32 -6.68 -21.44
CA MET A 409 -10.55 -7.55 -20.54
C MET A 409 -10.54 -7.00 -19.10
N LEU A 410 -10.40 -5.69 -18.96
CA LEU A 410 -10.46 -5.00 -17.66
C LEU A 410 -11.81 -5.23 -16.98
N VAL A 411 -12.93 -4.96 -17.68
CA VAL A 411 -14.29 -5.15 -17.17
C VAL A 411 -14.56 -6.62 -16.83
N ALA A 412 -14.09 -7.57 -17.65
CA ALA A 412 -14.24 -8.99 -17.35
C ALA A 412 -13.53 -9.35 -16.04
N GLY A 413 -12.32 -8.85 -15.80
CA GLY A 413 -11.59 -9.05 -14.54
C GLY A 413 -12.33 -8.45 -13.33
N LEU A 414 -12.82 -7.22 -13.45
CA LEU A 414 -13.62 -6.54 -12.42
C LEU A 414 -14.89 -7.33 -12.07
N LEU A 415 -15.65 -7.79 -13.08
CA LEU A 415 -16.87 -8.58 -12.85
C LEU A 415 -16.58 -9.93 -12.18
N LEU A 416 -15.48 -10.59 -12.55
CA LEU A 416 -15.06 -11.83 -11.90
C LEU A 416 -14.71 -11.60 -10.42
N ALA A 417 -13.94 -10.56 -10.11
CA ALA A 417 -13.58 -10.21 -8.74
C ALA A 417 -14.81 -9.80 -7.91
N PHE A 418 -15.68 -8.97 -8.49
CA PHE A 418 -16.97 -8.58 -7.92
C PHE A 418 -17.80 -9.80 -7.51
N GLY A 419 -18.03 -10.73 -8.46
CA GLY A 419 -18.82 -11.93 -8.21
C GLY A 419 -18.20 -12.79 -7.11
N ALA A 420 -16.87 -12.97 -7.11
CA ALA A 420 -16.17 -13.76 -6.11
C ALA A 420 -16.30 -13.18 -4.69
N LEU A 421 -16.07 -11.87 -4.53
CA LEU A 421 -16.17 -11.20 -3.23
C LEU A 421 -17.61 -11.17 -2.72
N LEU A 422 -18.58 -10.88 -3.60
CA LEU A 422 -19.99 -10.88 -3.22
C LEU A 422 -20.44 -12.25 -2.73
N LEU A 423 -20.16 -13.32 -3.49
CA LEU A 423 -20.52 -14.70 -3.12
C LEU A 423 -19.90 -15.12 -1.78
N ARG A 424 -18.62 -14.75 -1.53
CA ARG A 424 -17.92 -15.14 -0.29
C ARG A 424 -18.37 -14.35 0.92
N MET A 425 -18.74 -13.07 0.74
CA MET A 425 -19.05 -12.17 1.85
C MET A 425 -20.54 -12.16 2.22
N THR A 426 -21.43 -12.60 1.33
CA THR A 426 -22.87 -12.64 1.62
C THR A 426 -23.18 -13.53 2.83
N ASP A 427 -22.65 -14.74 2.89
CA ASP A 427 -22.88 -15.65 4.02
C ASP A 427 -22.21 -15.14 5.30
N VAL A 428 -21.04 -14.55 5.21
CA VAL A 428 -20.32 -13.94 6.34
C VAL A 428 -21.15 -12.81 6.96
N ALA A 429 -21.76 -11.98 6.13
CA ALA A 429 -22.56 -10.85 6.59
C ALA A 429 -23.97 -11.23 7.03
N PHE A 430 -24.70 -11.95 6.17
CA PHE A 430 -26.17 -12.17 6.25
C PHE A 430 -26.58 -13.63 6.45
N GLY A 431 -25.66 -14.59 6.41
CA GLY A 431 -25.95 -16.01 6.62
C GLY A 431 -26.36 -16.32 8.07
N SER A 432 -26.56 -17.58 8.37
CA SER A 432 -26.82 -18.03 9.75
C SER A 432 -25.66 -17.66 10.68
N VAL A 433 -25.99 -17.29 11.92
CA VAL A 433 -24.95 -16.93 12.92
C VAL A 433 -24.08 -18.14 13.20
N LYS A 434 -22.77 -17.98 12.94
CA LYS A 434 -21.75 -19.01 13.17
C LYS A 434 -20.59 -18.42 14.00
N GLY A 435 -19.87 -19.32 14.68
CA GLY A 435 -18.72 -18.98 15.51
C GLY A 435 -19.08 -18.32 16.83
N ALA A 436 -18.07 -17.94 17.59
CA ALA A 436 -18.25 -17.34 18.91
C ALA A 436 -18.97 -15.98 18.83
N ILE A 437 -19.73 -15.66 19.89
CA ILE A 437 -20.34 -14.34 20.10
C ILE A 437 -19.68 -13.76 21.34
N GLY A 438 -18.66 -12.95 21.15
CA GLY A 438 -17.89 -12.32 22.20
C GLY A 438 -17.87 -10.78 22.07
N PRO A 439 -17.37 -10.07 23.06
CA PRO A 439 -17.24 -8.61 22.98
C PRO A 439 -16.16 -8.22 21.96
N VAL A 440 -16.36 -7.07 21.33
CA VAL A 440 -15.34 -6.46 20.47
C VAL A 440 -14.40 -5.63 21.33
N HIS A 441 -13.10 -5.87 21.21
CA HIS A 441 -12.09 -5.24 22.07
C HIS A 441 -11.39 -4.05 21.39
N ALA A 442 -11.21 -4.09 20.07
CA ALA A 442 -10.55 -3.01 19.35
C ALA A 442 -11.51 -1.86 19.00
N SER A 443 -10.94 -0.67 18.76
CA SER A 443 -11.71 0.54 18.43
C SER A 443 -12.27 0.48 17.01
N TYR A 444 -13.55 0.85 16.84
CA TYR A 444 -14.20 1.02 15.53
C TYR A 444 -13.85 2.35 14.85
N ILE A 445 -13.29 3.33 15.58
CA ILE A 445 -13.03 4.67 15.03
C ILE A 445 -12.16 4.63 13.77
N PRO A 446 -11.03 3.89 13.73
CA PRO A 446 -10.22 3.79 12.51
C PRO A 446 -11.00 3.24 11.32
N LEU A 447 -11.80 2.20 11.52
CA LEU A 447 -12.65 1.60 10.50
C LEU A 447 -13.58 2.62 9.85
N PHE A 448 -14.41 3.29 10.68
CA PHE A 448 -15.42 4.21 10.16
C PHE A 448 -14.84 5.53 9.67
N ALA A 449 -13.71 5.99 10.21
CA ALA A 449 -13.01 7.16 9.69
C ALA A 449 -12.56 6.94 8.23
N HIS A 450 -12.01 5.78 7.93
CA HIS A 450 -11.62 5.43 6.57
C HIS A 450 -12.84 5.29 5.62
N LEU A 451 -13.87 4.56 6.06
CA LEU A 451 -15.09 4.39 5.25
C LEU A 451 -15.79 5.72 4.97
N ALA A 452 -15.80 6.63 5.94
CA ALA A 452 -16.36 7.98 5.77
C ALA A 452 -15.59 8.78 4.71
N LEU A 453 -14.25 8.72 4.71
CA LEU A 453 -13.43 9.39 3.70
C LEU A 453 -13.68 8.82 2.30
N VAL A 454 -13.79 7.48 2.17
CA VAL A 454 -14.06 6.81 0.89
C VAL A 454 -15.48 7.13 0.40
N LEU A 455 -16.45 7.23 1.31
CA LEU A 455 -17.83 7.63 1.00
C LEU A 455 -17.87 9.10 0.52
N VAL A 456 -17.23 10.00 1.26
CA VAL A 456 -17.16 11.42 0.89
C VAL A 456 -16.53 11.58 -0.49
N ALA A 457 -15.41 10.89 -0.76
CA ALA A 457 -14.74 10.95 -2.04
C ALA A 457 -15.56 10.38 -3.20
N GLY A 458 -16.50 9.47 -2.93
CA GLY A 458 -17.40 8.93 -3.94
C GLY A 458 -18.61 9.83 -4.24
N VAL A 459 -19.08 10.57 -3.24
CA VAL A 459 -20.21 11.50 -3.40
C VAL A 459 -19.76 12.88 -3.90
N TRP A 460 -18.63 13.34 -3.41
CA TRP A 460 -18.10 14.66 -3.73
C TRP A 460 -16.57 14.69 -3.58
N LEU A 461 -15.88 14.93 -4.69
CA LEU A 461 -14.45 15.20 -4.71
C LEU A 461 -14.22 16.70 -4.57
N PRO A 462 -13.51 17.16 -3.53
CA PRO A 462 -13.20 18.58 -3.38
C PRO A 462 -12.48 19.14 -4.62
N PRO A 463 -12.92 20.27 -5.20
CA PRO A 463 -12.30 20.84 -6.41
C PRO A 463 -10.79 21.06 -6.28
N ALA A 464 -10.31 21.44 -5.09
CA ALA A 464 -8.89 21.60 -4.82
C ALA A 464 -8.12 20.26 -4.94
N LEU A 465 -8.70 19.14 -4.48
CA LEU A 465 -8.11 17.81 -4.62
C LEU A 465 -8.10 17.37 -6.09
N VAL A 466 -9.18 17.63 -6.82
CA VAL A 466 -9.27 17.33 -8.25
C VAL A 466 -8.19 18.10 -9.03
N ALA A 467 -8.07 19.40 -8.81
CA ALA A 467 -7.06 20.23 -9.46
C ALA A 467 -5.63 19.76 -9.12
N TRP A 468 -5.39 19.41 -7.87
CA TRP A 468 -4.10 18.87 -7.44
C TRP A 468 -3.78 17.54 -8.13
N PHE A 469 -4.71 16.58 -8.13
CA PHE A 469 -4.51 15.28 -8.80
C PHE A 469 -4.37 15.41 -10.31
N GLN A 470 -5.05 16.37 -10.97
CA GLN A 470 -4.85 16.69 -12.38
C GLN A 470 -3.43 17.19 -12.64
N HIS A 471 -2.92 18.08 -11.77
CA HIS A 471 -1.54 18.56 -11.86
C HIS A 471 -0.54 17.41 -11.71
N VAL A 472 -0.71 16.54 -10.70
CA VAL A 472 0.14 15.36 -10.49
C VAL A 472 0.05 14.38 -11.66
N ALA A 473 -1.15 14.17 -12.20
CA ALA A 473 -1.35 13.32 -13.37
C ALA A 473 -0.58 13.80 -14.60
N ALA A 474 -0.48 15.12 -14.78
CA ALA A 474 0.32 15.70 -15.85
C ALA A 474 1.85 15.51 -15.66
N LEU A 475 2.33 15.43 -14.40
CA LEU A 475 3.74 15.13 -14.11
C LEU A 475 4.11 13.68 -14.40
N LEU A 476 3.14 12.78 -14.49
CA LEU A 476 3.35 11.35 -14.75
C LEU A 476 3.36 10.99 -16.24
N GLY A 477 3.06 11.92 -17.12
CA GLY A 477 3.10 11.78 -18.58
C GLY A 477 1.84 11.20 -19.22
#